data_7ba6385c1bdf20416efec70f3d1d5011
#
_entry.id   7ba6385c1bdf20416efec70f3d1d5011
#
_cell.length_a   1.000
_cell.length_b   1.000
_cell.length_c   1.000
_cell.angle_alpha   90.00
_cell.angle_beta   90.00
_cell.angle_gamma   90.00
#
_symmetry.space_group_name_H-M   'P 1'
#
loop_
_entity.id
_entity.type
_entity.pdbx_description
1 polymer ?
#
loop_
_entity_poly.entity_id
_entity_poly.type
_entity_poly.pdbx_seq_one_letter_code
_entity_poly.pdbx_strand_id
1 'polypeptide(L)'
;MALDIKKIRAQFPALHQEVNGFPLIYFDNAATTQKPKMVIDSIVNYYSTVNSNIHRGVHFLSQQATSQYEKSREAIRRFINAGTSEEIIITRGATESINLVASCLSRLLFNAGDEIIISAIEHHSNIVPWQMCCEISG
;
A
#
# COMPACT_ATOMS: atom_id res chain seq x y z
N MET A 1 27.88 1.17 2.89
CA MET A 1 27.66 1.87 4.18
C MET A 1 26.98 0.91 5.13
N ALA A 2 27.45 0.77 6.36
CA ALA A 2 26.74 -0.01 7.37
C ALA A 2 25.44 0.71 7.79
N LEU A 3 24.36 -0.05 7.96
CA LEU A 3 23.07 0.48 8.39
C LEU A 3 23.14 0.88 9.88
N ASP A 4 22.81 2.12 10.20
CA ASP A 4 22.69 2.58 11.59
C ASP A 4 21.32 2.18 12.16
N ILE A 5 21.27 0.98 12.74
CA ILE A 5 20.05 0.41 13.32
C ILE A 5 19.47 1.28 14.44
N LYS A 6 20.31 1.90 15.27
CA LYS A 6 19.84 2.77 16.36
C LYS A 6 19.12 4.00 15.80
N LYS A 7 19.70 4.65 14.80
CA LYS A 7 19.11 5.81 14.13
C LYS A 7 17.81 5.46 13.41
N ILE A 8 17.75 4.28 12.77
CA ILE A 8 16.52 3.81 12.12
C ILE A 8 15.45 3.53 13.17
N ARG A 9 15.76 2.74 14.21
CA ARG A 9 14.81 2.40 15.28
C ARG A 9 14.24 3.63 15.98
N ALA A 10 15.04 4.68 16.16
CA ALA A 10 14.63 5.94 16.77
C ALA A 10 13.50 6.66 16.00
N GLN A 11 13.28 6.33 14.73
CA GLN A 11 12.20 6.90 13.93
C GLN A 11 10.83 6.28 14.20
N PHE A 12 10.75 5.16 14.94
CA PHE A 12 9.52 4.40 15.18
C PHE A 12 9.06 4.55 16.64
N PRO A 13 8.13 5.47 16.94
CA PRO A 13 7.73 5.78 18.32
C PRO A 13 7.21 4.55 19.08
N ALA A 14 6.46 3.66 18.42
CA ALA A 14 5.91 2.46 19.04
C ALA A 14 6.99 1.51 19.59
N LEU A 15 8.21 1.57 19.08
CA LEU A 15 9.32 0.71 19.51
C LEU A 15 10.07 1.23 20.73
N HIS A 16 9.72 2.41 21.26
CA HIS A 16 10.37 3.01 22.44
C HIS A 16 9.73 2.58 23.77
N GLN A 17 8.80 1.67 23.71
CA GLN A 17 8.11 1.14 24.89
C GLN A 17 8.97 0.09 25.60
N GLU A 18 8.72 -0.08 26.89
CA GLU A 18 9.23 -1.18 27.70
C GLU A 18 8.10 -2.15 28.05
N VAL A 19 8.40 -3.44 28.03
CA VAL A 19 7.48 -4.51 28.41
C VAL A 19 8.18 -5.37 29.47
N ASN A 20 7.60 -5.47 30.66
CA ASN A 20 8.17 -6.21 31.80
C ASN A 20 9.60 -5.75 32.17
N GLY A 21 9.89 -4.45 32.03
CA GLY A 21 11.21 -3.86 32.32
C GLY A 21 12.28 -4.06 31.25
N PHE A 22 11.90 -4.54 30.06
CA PHE A 22 12.79 -4.71 28.92
C PHE A 22 12.32 -3.89 27.72
N PRO A 23 13.24 -3.39 26.87
CA PRO A 23 12.87 -2.73 25.61
C PRO A 23 12.01 -3.65 24.73
N LEU A 24 10.94 -3.10 24.14
CA LEU A 24 10.04 -3.82 23.25
C LEU A 24 10.82 -4.47 22.09
N ILE A 25 10.63 -5.78 21.90
CA ILE A 25 11.04 -6.52 20.71
C ILE A 25 9.78 -6.84 19.92
N TYR A 26 9.74 -6.43 18.63
CA TYR A 26 8.58 -6.62 17.76
C TYR A 26 9.00 -7.33 16.48
N PHE A 27 8.44 -8.52 16.24
CA PHE A 27 8.75 -9.37 15.07
C PHE A 27 7.55 -9.65 14.17
N ASP A 28 6.43 -8.99 14.38
CA ASP A 28 5.20 -9.21 13.62
C ASP A 28 4.95 -8.15 12.53
N ASN A 29 6.03 -7.65 11.90
CA ASN A 29 5.92 -6.65 10.82
C ASN A 29 5.26 -7.21 9.55
N ALA A 30 5.24 -8.52 9.35
CA ALA A 30 4.55 -9.15 8.23
C ALA A 30 3.03 -8.94 8.30
N ALA A 31 2.45 -9.00 9.50
CA ALA A 31 1.04 -8.70 9.72
C ALA A 31 0.80 -7.21 9.86
N THR A 32 1.61 -6.50 10.66
CA THR A 32 1.43 -5.07 10.93
C THR A 32 2.78 -4.36 11.02
N THR A 33 3.15 -3.64 9.99
CA THR A 33 4.37 -2.82 9.99
C THR A 33 4.21 -1.59 10.87
N GLN A 34 5.16 -1.35 11.78
CA GLN A 34 5.20 -0.15 12.60
C GLN A 34 5.42 1.09 11.73
N LYS A 35 4.82 2.21 12.13
CA LYS A 35 4.86 3.46 11.35
C LYS A 35 5.96 4.39 11.87
N PRO A 36 6.85 4.90 10.99
CA PRO A 36 7.79 5.92 11.39
C PRO A 36 7.08 7.23 11.72
N LYS A 37 7.68 8.03 12.60
CA LYS A 37 7.12 9.31 13.06
C LYS A 37 6.70 10.21 11.88
N MET A 38 7.48 10.28 10.82
CA MET A 38 7.16 11.11 9.66
C MET A 38 5.83 10.73 8.98
N VAL A 39 5.45 9.44 8.96
CA VAL A 39 4.15 8.99 8.42
C VAL A 39 3.03 9.42 9.35
N ILE A 40 3.20 9.26 10.67
CA ILE A 40 2.22 9.70 11.66
C ILE A 40 2.00 11.21 11.57
N ASP A 41 3.08 11.98 11.54
CA ASP A 41 3.02 13.45 11.44
C ASP A 41 2.36 13.91 10.14
N SER A 42 2.61 13.21 9.02
CA SER A 42 1.99 13.52 7.74
C SER A 42 0.46 13.32 7.77
N ILE A 43 -0.02 12.25 8.42
CA ILE A 43 -1.45 11.99 8.60
C ILE A 43 -2.08 13.07 9.49
N VAL A 44 -1.44 13.40 10.63
CA VAL A 44 -1.91 14.45 11.54
C VAL A 44 -1.96 15.78 10.81
N ASN A 45 -0.90 16.15 10.09
CA ASN A 45 -0.86 17.40 9.33
C ASN A 45 -1.95 17.45 8.27
N TYR A 46 -2.17 16.37 7.52
CA TYR A 46 -3.21 16.32 6.51
C TYR A 46 -4.59 16.61 7.11
N TYR A 47 -4.98 15.89 8.15
CA TYR A 47 -6.28 16.08 8.80
C TYR A 47 -6.42 17.43 9.49
N SER A 48 -5.33 18.01 9.98
CA SER A 48 -5.37 19.30 10.67
C SER A 48 -5.38 20.51 9.74
N THR A 49 -4.91 20.37 8.49
CA THR A 49 -4.63 21.55 7.64
C THR A 49 -5.22 21.46 6.23
N VAL A 50 -5.33 20.28 5.64
CA VAL A 50 -5.58 20.14 4.18
C VAL A 50 -6.77 19.23 3.88
N ASN A 51 -7.31 18.51 4.88
CA ASN A 51 -8.35 17.51 4.66
C ASN A 51 -9.52 18.01 3.80
N SER A 52 -9.61 17.47 2.58
CA SER A 52 -10.66 17.80 1.62
C SER A 52 -10.77 16.71 0.55
N ASN A 53 -11.88 16.71 -0.20
CA ASN A 53 -12.03 15.88 -1.39
C ASN A 53 -11.01 16.27 -2.47
N ILE A 54 -10.49 15.28 -3.17
CA ILE A 54 -9.56 15.47 -4.29
C ILE A 54 -10.29 15.52 -5.63
N HIS A 55 -9.70 16.15 -6.63
CA HIS A 55 -10.11 16.24 -8.05
C HIS A 55 -11.41 16.98 -8.36
N ARG A 56 -12.35 17.14 -7.43
CA ARG A 56 -13.69 17.68 -7.71
C ARG A 56 -13.98 19.06 -7.08
N GLY A 57 -13.13 19.54 -6.19
CA GLY A 57 -13.32 20.83 -5.52
C GLY A 57 -12.51 21.93 -6.21
N VAL A 58 -13.12 23.11 -6.35
CA VAL A 58 -12.46 24.30 -6.91
C VAL A 58 -11.88 25.21 -5.83
N HIS A 59 -12.11 24.91 -4.55
CA HIS A 59 -11.63 25.71 -3.43
C HIS A 59 -10.19 25.33 -3.02
N PHE A 60 -9.55 26.21 -2.28
CA PHE A 60 -8.14 26.09 -1.89
C PHE A 60 -7.74 24.74 -1.28
N LEU A 61 -8.49 24.25 -0.28
CA LEU A 61 -8.15 22.97 0.38
C LEU A 61 -8.21 21.79 -0.60
N SER A 62 -9.19 21.74 -1.49
CA SER A 62 -9.30 20.69 -2.50
C SER A 62 -8.12 20.71 -3.48
N GLN A 63 -7.68 21.89 -3.90
CA GLN A 63 -6.51 22.06 -4.77
C GLN A 63 -5.23 21.58 -4.05
N GLN A 64 -5.07 21.94 -2.77
CA GLN A 64 -3.94 21.48 -1.97
C GLN A 64 -3.94 19.96 -1.77
N ALA A 65 -5.08 19.37 -1.42
CA ALA A 65 -5.23 17.93 -1.25
C ALA A 65 -4.94 17.18 -2.57
N THR A 66 -5.48 17.65 -3.69
CA THR A 66 -5.22 17.09 -5.03
C THR A 66 -3.73 17.16 -5.37
N SER A 67 -3.10 18.32 -5.15
CA SER A 67 -1.66 18.48 -5.41
C SER A 67 -0.80 17.53 -4.60
N GLN A 68 -1.12 17.32 -3.31
CA GLN A 68 -0.39 16.36 -2.46
C GLN A 68 -0.60 14.92 -2.91
N TYR A 69 -1.82 14.56 -3.28
CA TYR A 69 -2.15 13.23 -3.79
C TYR A 69 -1.37 12.92 -5.08
N GLU A 70 -1.38 13.81 -6.06
CA GLU A 70 -0.67 13.63 -7.33
C GLU A 70 0.86 13.60 -7.15
N LYS A 71 1.41 14.41 -6.24
CA LYS A 71 2.83 14.33 -5.88
C LYS A 71 3.20 12.97 -5.28
N SER A 72 2.30 12.39 -4.49
CA SER A 72 2.52 11.05 -3.92
C SER A 72 2.51 9.97 -4.99
N ARG A 73 1.56 10.03 -5.95
CA ARG A 73 1.54 9.11 -7.10
C ARG A 73 2.81 9.23 -7.94
N GLU A 74 3.25 10.45 -8.22
CA GLU A 74 4.48 10.69 -8.98
C GLU A 74 5.73 10.19 -8.24
N ALA A 75 5.79 10.32 -6.91
CA ALA A 75 6.88 9.76 -6.12
C ALA A 75 6.92 8.23 -6.19
N ILE A 76 5.76 7.56 -6.11
CA ILE A 76 5.65 6.11 -6.25
C ILE A 76 6.05 5.70 -7.68
N ARG A 77 5.54 6.40 -8.72
CA ARG A 77 5.89 6.16 -10.11
C ARG A 77 7.41 6.11 -10.31
N ARG A 78 8.11 7.11 -9.80
CA ARG A 78 9.59 7.17 -9.89
C ARG A 78 10.26 6.04 -9.12
N PHE A 79 9.76 5.72 -7.95
CA PHE A 79 10.34 4.67 -7.10
C PHE A 79 10.28 3.29 -7.74
N ILE A 80 9.16 2.94 -8.40
CA ILE A 80 9.00 1.66 -9.09
C ILE A 80 9.37 1.70 -10.57
N ASN A 81 9.85 2.86 -11.07
CA ASN A 81 10.21 3.07 -12.48
C ASN A 81 9.06 2.82 -13.47
N ALA A 82 7.84 3.20 -13.10
CA ALA A 82 6.68 3.15 -14.01
C ALA A 82 6.78 4.26 -15.08
N GLY A 83 6.18 4.05 -16.24
CA GLY A 83 6.22 4.97 -17.38
C GLY A 83 5.47 6.26 -17.09
N THR A 84 4.24 6.16 -16.58
CA THR A 84 3.37 7.31 -16.30
C THR A 84 2.70 7.21 -14.92
N SER A 85 2.21 8.32 -14.39
CA SER A 85 1.50 8.35 -13.09
C SER A 85 0.15 7.64 -13.15
N GLU A 86 -0.46 7.49 -14.33
CA GLU A 86 -1.72 6.79 -14.57
C GLU A 86 -1.60 5.29 -14.30
N GLU A 87 -0.38 4.72 -14.40
CA GLU A 87 -0.10 3.32 -14.03
C GLU A 87 -0.17 3.08 -12.51
N ILE A 88 -0.18 4.15 -11.70
CA ILE A 88 -0.22 4.04 -10.24
C ILE A 88 -1.66 4.09 -9.75
N ILE A 89 -2.16 2.96 -9.30
CA ILE A 89 -3.49 2.81 -8.69
C ILE A 89 -3.29 2.56 -7.20
N ILE A 90 -3.80 3.47 -6.36
CA ILE A 90 -3.71 3.35 -4.90
C ILE A 90 -4.92 2.58 -4.39
N THR A 91 -4.67 1.53 -3.64
CA THR A 91 -5.68 0.65 -3.03
C THR A 91 -5.49 0.61 -1.51
N ARG A 92 -6.42 -0.02 -0.81
CA ARG A 92 -6.37 -0.19 0.66
C ARG A 92 -5.36 -1.23 1.13
N GLY A 93 -4.79 -2.02 0.21
CA GLY A 93 -3.78 -3.03 0.52
C GLY A 93 -3.68 -4.13 -0.54
N ALA A 94 -2.75 -5.08 -0.33
CA ALA A 94 -2.44 -6.14 -1.27
C ALA A 94 -3.67 -6.99 -1.65
N THR A 95 -4.53 -7.31 -0.70
CA THR A 95 -5.76 -8.09 -0.97
C THR A 95 -6.66 -7.39 -1.99
N GLU A 96 -6.90 -6.08 -1.84
CA GLU A 96 -7.71 -5.33 -2.80
C GLU A 96 -7.00 -5.22 -4.16
N SER A 97 -5.70 -4.99 -4.18
CA SER A 97 -4.91 -4.92 -5.41
C SER A 97 -5.00 -6.22 -6.21
N ILE A 98 -4.81 -7.37 -5.56
CA ILE A 98 -4.85 -8.67 -6.22
C ILE A 98 -6.27 -8.98 -6.74
N ASN A 99 -7.31 -8.72 -5.93
CA ASN A 99 -8.69 -8.89 -6.38
C ASN A 99 -9.04 -7.99 -7.57
N LEU A 100 -8.57 -6.74 -7.57
CA LEU A 100 -8.75 -5.82 -8.69
C LEU A 100 -8.09 -6.37 -9.96
N VAL A 101 -6.82 -6.79 -9.88
CA VAL A 101 -6.09 -7.37 -11.02
C VAL A 101 -6.77 -8.63 -11.51
N ALA A 102 -7.09 -9.56 -10.62
CA ALA A 102 -7.78 -10.82 -10.97
C ALA A 102 -9.11 -10.56 -11.68
N SER A 103 -9.94 -9.66 -11.14
CA SER A 103 -11.21 -9.27 -11.74
C SER A 103 -11.07 -8.60 -13.12
N CYS A 104 -10.03 -7.80 -13.32
CA CYS A 104 -9.76 -7.17 -14.61
C CYS A 104 -9.28 -8.20 -15.64
N LEU A 105 -8.31 -9.05 -15.26
CA LEU A 105 -7.72 -10.03 -16.18
C LEU A 105 -8.74 -11.09 -16.60
N SER A 106 -9.57 -11.60 -15.67
CA SER A 106 -10.61 -12.59 -16.01
C SER A 106 -11.62 -12.10 -17.03
N ARG A 107 -11.87 -10.78 -17.06
CA ARG A 107 -12.83 -10.20 -18.01
C ARG A 107 -12.22 -9.78 -19.35
N LEU A 108 -10.94 -9.46 -19.35
CA LEU A 108 -10.30 -8.84 -20.52
C LEU A 108 -9.39 -9.78 -21.29
N LEU A 109 -8.79 -10.77 -20.62
CA LEU A 109 -7.71 -11.56 -21.20
C LEU A 109 -7.90 -13.07 -21.08
N PHE A 110 -8.57 -13.59 -20.06
CA PHE A 110 -8.65 -15.02 -19.83
C PHE A 110 -9.76 -15.66 -20.66
N ASN A 111 -9.43 -16.82 -21.22
CA ASN A 111 -10.35 -17.69 -21.98
C ASN A 111 -10.45 -19.04 -21.29
N ALA A 112 -11.49 -19.79 -21.60
CA ALA A 112 -11.63 -21.16 -21.12
C ALA A 112 -10.41 -22.00 -21.54
N GLY A 113 -9.82 -22.71 -20.56
CA GLY A 113 -8.62 -23.51 -20.75
C GLY A 113 -7.30 -22.79 -20.52
N ASP A 114 -7.29 -21.48 -20.24
CA ASP A 114 -6.08 -20.78 -19.79
C ASP A 114 -5.66 -21.25 -18.39
N GLU A 115 -4.37 -21.31 -18.13
CA GLU A 115 -3.81 -21.79 -16.87
C GLU A 115 -3.19 -20.66 -16.07
N ILE A 116 -3.44 -20.62 -14.75
CA ILE A 116 -2.83 -19.68 -13.81
C ILE A 116 -1.89 -20.45 -12.88
N ILE A 117 -0.61 -20.10 -12.90
CA ILE A 117 0.41 -20.70 -12.04
C ILE A 117 0.60 -19.83 -10.80
N ILE A 118 0.43 -20.43 -9.62
CA ILE A 118 0.69 -19.79 -8.33
C ILE A 118 1.68 -20.62 -7.51
N SER A 119 2.41 -19.99 -6.58
CA SER A 119 3.28 -20.68 -5.64
C SER A 119 2.46 -21.43 -4.58
N ALA A 120 2.95 -22.58 -4.10
CA ALA A 120 2.29 -23.35 -3.05
C ALA A 120 2.37 -22.67 -1.66
N ILE A 121 3.21 -21.65 -1.50
CA ILE A 121 3.44 -20.93 -0.22
C ILE A 121 2.80 -19.55 -0.20
N GLU A 122 1.87 -19.27 -1.12
CA GLU A 122 1.17 -17.99 -1.21
C GLU A 122 0.24 -17.74 -0.01
N HIS A 123 0.08 -16.46 0.33
CA HIS A 123 -0.99 -16.03 1.22
C HIS A 123 -2.36 -16.20 0.53
N HIS A 124 -3.41 -16.51 1.28
CA HIS A 124 -4.76 -16.72 0.74
C HIS A 124 -5.26 -15.58 -0.17
N SER A 125 -4.86 -14.34 0.11
CA SER A 125 -5.18 -13.18 -0.74
C SER A 125 -4.64 -13.29 -2.17
N ASN A 126 -3.62 -14.14 -2.39
CA ASN A 126 -3.04 -14.42 -3.71
C ASN A 126 -3.31 -15.86 -4.17
N ILE A 127 -4.29 -16.53 -3.61
CA ILE A 127 -4.79 -17.84 -4.05
C ILE A 127 -6.25 -17.72 -4.45
N VAL A 128 -7.10 -17.31 -3.51
CA VAL A 128 -8.57 -17.32 -3.68
C VAL A 128 -9.05 -16.49 -4.88
N PRO A 129 -8.55 -15.27 -5.13
CA PRO A 129 -8.99 -14.51 -6.30
C PRO A 129 -8.76 -15.23 -7.63
N TRP A 130 -7.65 -15.96 -7.77
CA TRP A 130 -7.33 -16.72 -8.96
C TRP A 130 -8.19 -17.96 -9.12
N GLN A 131 -8.50 -18.66 -8.02
CA GLN A 131 -9.47 -19.76 -8.03
C GLN A 131 -10.84 -19.28 -8.51
N MET A 132 -11.33 -18.15 -7.99
CA MET A 132 -12.57 -17.53 -8.44
C MET A 132 -12.53 -17.14 -9.92
N CYS A 133 -11.40 -16.67 -10.43
CA CYS A 133 -11.24 -16.40 -11.86
C CYS A 133 -11.39 -17.67 -12.69
N CYS A 134 -10.75 -18.78 -12.30
CA CYS A 134 -10.87 -20.07 -13.01
C CYS A 134 -12.31 -20.58 -13.00
N GLU A 135 -13.03 -20.46 -11.87
CA GLU A 135 -14.45 -20.86 -11.79
C GLU A 135 -15.36 -20.04 -12.72
N ILE A 136 -15.05 -18.77 -12.94
CA ILE A 136 -15.85 -17.87 -13.79
C ILE A 136 -15.51 -18.06 -15.28
N SER A 137 -14.25 -18.32 -15.59
CA SER A 137 -13.76 -18.37 -16.98
C SER A 137 -13.84 -19.77 -17.60
N GLY A 138 -14.05 -20.85 -16.82
CA GLY A 138 -14.06 -22.25 -17.25
C GLY A 138 -12.68 -22.83 -17.37
#